data_6ca1a402dccd74b96610032d07a691a0
#
_entry.id   6ca1a402dccd74b96610032d07a691a0
#
_cell.length_a   1.000
_cell.length_b   1.000
_cell.length_c   1.000
_cell.angle_alpha   90.00
_cell.angle_beta   90.00
_cell.angle_gamma   90.00
#
_symmetry.space_group_name_H-M   'P 1'
#
loop_
_entity.id
_entity.type
_entity.pdbx_description
1 polymer ?
#
loop_
_entity_poly.entity_id
_entity_poly.type
_entity_poly.pdbx_seq_one_letter_code
_entity_poly.pdbx_strand_id
1 'polypeptide(L)'
;LAAAQQLARAGHSVTLFEKNDRVGGLLRYGIPDFKMEKSHIDRRVKQLEAEGVVIRTSVFVGAAKDGLGKDSKVTNWAKETITPEQLNKEFDAVLLTGGAEQSRDLPVPGRELDGIHFAMEFLPQQNKVNAGDKLKGQIMATGKHVIVIGGGDTGSDCVGTSNRHGAASVTQFEVMPQPPEVENRPLTWPYWPLKLRTSSSHEEGCVREFAIST
;
A
#
# COMPACT_ATOMS: atom_id res chain seq x y z
N LEU A 1 -11.46 -7.58 -5.19
CA LEU A 1 -12.32 -7.02 -6.25
C LEU A 1 -12.44 -7.96 -7.45
N ALA A 2 -11.34 -8.53 -7.97
CA ALA A 2 -11.38 -9.41 -9.14
C ALA A 2 -12.25 -10.66 -8.91
N ALA A 3 -12.05 -11.37 -7.79
CA ALA A 3 -12.86 -12.52 -7.44
C ALA A 3 -14.34 -12.15 -7.24
N ALA A 4 -14.64 -11.04 -6.59
CA ALA A 4 -16.00 -10.58 -6.38
C ALA A 4 -16.76 -10.41 -7.71
N GLN A 5 -16.11 -9.83 -8.71
CA GLN A 5 -16.73 -9.70 -10.04
C GLN A 5 -16.98 -11.04 -10.70
N GLN A 6 -16.01 -11.95 -10.68
CA GLN A 6 -16.17 -13.26 -11.33
C GLN A 6 -17.26 -14.09 -10.66
N LEU A 7 -17.33 -14.06 -9.33
CA LEU A 7 -18.39 -14.77 -8.58
C LEU A 7 -19.77 -14.17 -8.86
N ALA A 8 -19.91 -12.84 -8.88
CA ALA A 8 -21.18 -12.21 -9.21
C ALA A 8 -21.63 -12.56 -10.64
N ARG A 9 -20.74 -12.54 -11.61
CA ARG A 9 -21.00 -12.94 -13.01
C ARG A 9 -21.33 -14.42 -13.15
N ALA A 10 -20.83 -15.27 -12.25
CA ALA A 10 -21.19 -16.68 -12.19
C ALA A 10 -22.54 -16.93 -11.52
N GLY A 11 -23.25 -15.88 -11.07
CA GLY A 11 -24.60 -15.98 -10.51
C GLY A 11 -24.65 -16.09 -8.98
N HIS A 12 -23.53 -15.87 -8.28
CA HIS A 12 -23.51 -15.87 -6.82
C HIS A 12 -23.88 -14.49 -6.26
N SER A 13 -24.57 -14.48 -5.12
CA SER A 13 -24.76 -13.29 -4.30
C SER A 13 -23.45 -12.99 -3.53
N VAL A 14 -22.81 -11.88 -3.82
CA VAL A 14 -21.48 -11.57 -3.30
C VAL A 14 -21.52 -10.38 -2.35
N THR A 15 -21.02 -10.57 -1.13
CA THR A 15 -20.72 -9.47 -0.19
C THR A 15 -19.22 -9.39 0.02
N LEU A 16 -18.65 -8.21 -0.21
CA LEU A 16 -17.24 -7.90 0.01
C LEU A 16 -17.10 -7.08 1.29
N PHE A 17 -16.32 -7.60 2.24
CA PHE A 17 -15.95 -6.88 3.45
C PHE A 17 -14.55 -6.26 3.28
N GLU A 18 -14.42 -4.99 3.59
CA GLU A 18 -13.16 -4.25 3.60
C GLU A 18 -12.99 -3.53 4.94
N LYS A 19 -11.85 -3.73 5.61
CA LYS A 19 -11.59 -3.10 6.90
C LYS A 19 -11.38 -1.59 6.81
N ASN A 20 -10.84 -1.13 5.69
CA ASN A 20 -10.61 0.29 5.46
C ASN A 20 -11.92 1.00 5.06
N ASP A 21 -11.89 2.32 5.12
CA ASP A 21 -13.05 3.15 4.79
C ASP A 21 -13.38 3.18 3.29
N ARG A 22 -12.46 2.69 2.45
CA ARG A 22 -12.62 2.57 0.99
C ARG A 22 -11.99 1.28 0.49
N VAL A 23 -12.54 0.68 -0.54
CA VAL A 23 -11.96 -0.49 -1.20
C VAL A 23 -10.80 -0.11 -2.13
N GLY A 24 -9.93 -1.06 -2.41
CA GLY A 24 -8.83 -0.92 -3.36
C GLY A 24 -7.46 -1.29 -2.80
N GLY A 25 -7.34 -1.50 -1.48
CA GLY A 25 -6.11 -1.95 -0.85
C GLY A 25 -4.90 -1.09 -1.23
N LEU A 26 -3.80 -1.71 -1.68
CA LEU A 26 -2.58 -1.00 -2.07
C LEU A 26 -2.77 -0.02 -3.23
N LEU A 27 -3.69 -0.29 -4.15
CA LEU A 27 -3.99 0.66 -5.24
C LEU A 27 -4.58 1.97 -4.69
N ARG A 28 -5.36 1.89 -3.61
CA ARG A 28 -5.99 3.05 -2.97
C ARG A 28 -5.06 3.76 -2.00
N TYR A 29 -4.40 2.99 -1.13
CA TYR A 29 -3.69 3.54 0.01
C TYR A 29 -2.16 3.50 -0.12
N GLY A 30 -1.61 2.59 -0.95
CA GLY A 30 -0.17 2.48 -1.19
C GLY A 30 0.29 3.36 -2.35
N ILE A 31 -0.22 3.10 -3.54
CA ILE A 31 0.19 3.83 -4.76
C ILE A 31 -0.26 5.29 -4.68
N PRO A 32 0.65 6.28 -4.82
CA PRO A 32 0.28 7.70 -4.82
C PRO A 32 -0.58 8.11 -6.02
N ASP A 33 -1.38 9.18 -5.86
CA ASP A 33 -2.23 9.71 -6.94
C ASP A 33 -1.42 10.15 -8.18
N PHE A 34 -0.21 10.65 -8.00
CA PHE A 34 0.67 11.02 -9.11
C PHE A 34 1.21 9.82 -9.92
N LYS A 35 1.02 8.60 -9.44
CA LYS A 35 1.29 7.34 -10.18
C LYS A 35 0.02 6.74 -10.77
N MET A 36 -1.09 6.84 -10.04
CA MET A 36 -2.38 6.29 -10.48
C MET A 36 -3.55 7.04 -9.85
N GLU A 37 -4.35 7.67 -10.67
CA GLU A 37 -5.57 8.36 -10.24
C GLU A 37 -6.59 7.40 -9.64
N LYS A 38 -7.16 7.77 -8.49
CA LYS A 38 -8.13 6.93 -7.77
C LYS A 38 -9.49 6.83 -8.46
N SER A 39 -9.78 7.72 -9.40
CA SER A 39 -10.95 7.67 -10.28
C SER A 39 -11.10 6.34 -11.02
N HIS A 40 -9.98 5.69 -11.39
CA HIS A 40 -10.00 4.35 -12.00
C HIS A 40 -10.55 3.29 -11.05
N ILE A 41 -10.20 3.37 -9.77
CA ILE A 41 -10.73 2.46 -8.74
C ILE A 41 -12.21 2.75 -8.52
N ASP A 42 -12.59 4.01 -8.38
CA ASP A 42 -13.97 4.42 -8.13
C ASP A 42 -14.90 3.99 -9.25
N ARG A 43 -14.46 4.16 -10.51
CA ARG A 43 -15.20 3.66 -11.68
C ARG A 43 -15.39 2.14 -11.61
N ARG A 44 -14.34 1.41 -11.21
CA ARG A 44 -14.39 -0.06 -11.09
C ARG A 44 -15.32 -0.51 -9.96
N VAL A 45 -15.30 0.19 -8.84
CA VAL A 45 -16.20 -0.07 -7.70
C VAL A 45 -17.65 0.11 -8.12
N LYS A 46 -17.99 1.24 -8.74
CA LYS A 46 -19.34 1.50 -9.25
C LYS A 46 -19.82 0.42 -10.23
N GLN A 47 -18.94 -0.10 -11.08
CA GLN A 47 -19.26 -1.21 -11.96
C GLN A 47 -19.60 -2.48 -11.18
N LEU A 48 -18.82 -2.83 -10.17
CA LEU A 48 -19.05 -4.02 -9.35
C LEU A 48 -20.39 -3.93 -8.60
N GLU A 49 -20.70 -2.76 -8.05
CA GLU A 49 -21.99 -2.50 -7.40
C GLU A 49 -23.16 -2.63 -8.38
N ALA A 50 -23.01 -2.09 -9.60
CA ALA A 50 -23.99 -2.25 -10.68
C ALA A 50 -24.14 -3.70 -11.15
N GLU A 51 -23.10 -4.52 -11.04
CA GLU A 51 -23.11 -5.96 -11.29
C GLU A 51 -23.65 -6.77 -10.10
N GLY A 52 -24.13 -6.12 -9.03
CA GLY A 52 -24.79 -6.75 -7.89
C GLY A 52 -23.87 -7.12 -6.71
N VAL A 53 -22.61 -6.69 -6.71
CA VAL A 53 -21.73 -6.90 -5.56
C VAL A 53 -22.10 -5.93 -4.43
N VAL A 54 -22.39 -6.45 -3.25
CA VAL A 54 -22.60 -5.65 -2.04
C VAL A 54 -21.23 -5.36 -1.41
N ILE A 55 -20.91 -4.08 -1.22
CA ILE A 55 -19.64 -3.66 -0.62
C ILE A 55 -19.89 -3.09 0.76
N ARG A 56 -19.22 -3.65 1.77
CA ARG A 56 -19.23 -3.17 3.16
C ARG A 56 -17.82 -2.76 3.57
N THR A 57 -17.59 -1.46 3.65
CA THR A 57 -16.33 -0.88 4.11
C THR A 57 -16.34 -0.62 5.63
N SER A 58 -15.17 -0.37 6.20
CA SER A 58 -14.97 -0.14 7.63
C SER A 58 -15.37 -1.33 8.50
N VAL A 59 -15.32 -2.56 7.96
CA VAL A 59 -15.66 -3.80 8.66
C VAL A 59 -14.42 -4.68 8.77
N PHE A 60 -13.94 -4.87 9.99
CA PHE A 60 -12.83 -5.78 10.27
C PHE A 60 -13.36 -7.20 10.46
N VAL A 61 -12.73 -8.17 9.80
CA VAL A 61 -13.00 -9.59 10.02
C VAL A 61 -11.99 -10.16 11.00
N GLY A 62 -12.45 -10.57 12.19
CA GLY A 62 -11.58 -11.10 13.22
C GLY A 62 -12.32 -11.36 14.54
N ALA A 63 -11.58 -11.72 15.58
CA ALA A 63 -12.16 -11.92 16.89
C ALA A 63 -12.66 -10.59 17.47
N ALA A 64 -13.82 -10.61 18.14
CA ALA A 64 -14.44 -9.41 18.68
C ALA A 64 -13.57 -8.66 19.72
N LYS A 65 -12.64 -9.36 20.37
CA LYS A 65 -11.69 -8.79 21.33
C LYS A 65 -10.46 -8.17 20.67
N ASP A 66 -10.12 -8.61 19.45
CA ASP A 66 -8.94 -8.17 18.69
C ASP A 66 -9.33 -7.11 17.65
N GLY A 67 -10.60 -6.86 17.51
CA GLY A 67 -11.14 -5.85 16.63
C GLY A 67 -10.53 -4.50 16.91
N LEU A 68 -9.79 -3.98 15.93
CA LEU A 68 -9.09 -2.71 15.93
C LEU A 68 -7.69 -2.76 16.55
N GLY A 69 -7.00 -3.89 16.39
CA GLY A 69 -5.56 -4.09 16.57
C GLY A 69 -4.80 -3.02 17.34
N LYS A 70 -4.92 -3.02 18.67
CA LYS A 70 -4.07 -2.17 19.51
C LYS A 70 -2.58 -2.47 19.32
N ASP A 71 -2.26 -3.64 18.76
CA ASP A 71 -0.90 -4.12 18.50
C ASP A 71 -0.50 -4.09 17.02
N SER A 72 -1.41 -3.74 16.11
CA SER A 72 -1.09 -3.58 14.70
C SER A 72 -0.54 -2.18 14.44
N LYS A 73 0.72 -2.06 14.06
CA LYS A 73 1.31 -0.84 13.50
C LYS A 73 0.71 -0.45 12.14
N VAL A 74 -0.23 -1.24 11.63
CA VAL A 74 -0.97 -0.96 10.39
C VAL A 74 -2.20 -0.13 10.71
N THR A 75 -2.36 0.96 9.98
CA THR A 75 -3.50 1.87 10.12
C THR A 75 -4.81 1.11 9.86
N ASN A 76 -5.68 1.07 10.87
CA ASN A 76 -6.97 0.41 10.80
C ASN A 76 -8.09 1.45 10.97
N TRP A 77 -8.96 1.57 9.97
CA TRP A 77 -10.10 2.49 9.96
C TRP A 77 -11.45 1.77 10.09
N ALA A 78 -11.45 0.51 10.53
CA ALA A 78 -12.68 -0.23 10.75
C ALA A 78 -13.50 0.38 11.90
N LYS A 79 -14.81 0.33 11.75
CA LYS A 79 -15.80 0.80 12.74
C LYS A 79 -16.65 -0.34 13.29
N GLU A 80 -16.64 -1.46 12.58
CA GLU A 80 -17.40 -2.67 12.88
C GLU A 80 -16.47 -3.88 12.83
N THR A 81 -16.76 -4.89 13.63
CA THR A 81 -16.10 -6.20 13.57
C THR A 81 -17.11 -7.27 13.31
N ILE A 82 -16.83 -8.16 12.37
CA ILE A 82 -17.58 -9.40 12.11
C ILE A 82 -16.67 -10.59 12.40
N THR A 83 -17.18 -11.57 13.16
CA THR A 83 -16.36 -12.74 13.50
C THR A 83 -16.39 -13.80 12.40
N PRO A 84 -15.38 -14.70 12.32
CA PRO A 84 -15.43 -15.84 11.42
C PRO A 84 -16.66 -16.72 11.60
N GLU A 85 -17.12 -16.88 12.84
CA GLU A 85 -18.33 -17.67 13.16
C GLU A 85 -19.60 -17.03 12.59
N GLN A 86 -19.69 -15.69 12.64
CA GLN A 86 -20.80 -14.95 12.02
C GLN A 86 -20.78 -15.12 10.51
N LEU A 87 -19.58 -14.99 9.87
CA LEU A 87 -19.45 -15.21 8.43
C LEU A 87 -19.88 -16.62 8.01
N ASN A 88 -19.42 -17.64 8.73
CA ASN A 88 -19.78 -19.04 8.45
C ASN A 88 -21.28 -19.34 8.66
N LYS A 89 -21.95 -18.54 9.49
CA LYS A 89 -23.40 -18.68 9.71
C LYS A 89 -24.24 -17.95 8.64
N GLU A 90 -23.73 -16.84 8.12
CA GLU A 90 -24.45 -15.95 7.21
C GLU A 90 -24.20 -16.27 5.73
N PHE A 91 -23.07 -16.93 5.40
CA PHE A 91 -22.65 -17.18 4.03
C PHE A 91 -22.35 -18.66 3.78
N ASP A 92 -22.69 -19.14 2.59
CA ASP A 92 -22.41 -20.51 2.16
C ASP A 92 -20.93 -20.78 1.92
N ALA A 93 -20.17 -19.74 1.55
CA ALA A 93 -18.72 -19.82 1.32
C ALA A 93 -18.04 -18.50 1.65
N VAL A 94 -16.80 -18.60 2.15
CA VAL A 94 -15.96 -17.44 2.48
C VAL A 94 -14.64 -17.53 1.72
N LEU A 95 -14.32 -16.48 0.96
CA LEU A 95 -13.06 -16.34 0.23
C LEU A 95 -12.18 -15.30 0.90
N LEU A 96 -11.00 -15.72 1.38
CA LEU A 96 -10.03 -14.83 2.02
C LEU A 96 -9.11 -14.20 0.98
N THR A 97 -9.17 -12.88 0.83
CA THR A 97 -8.35 -12.10 -0.09
C THR A 97 -7.77 -10.86 0.59
N GLY A 98 -7.40 -10.99 1.86
CA GLY A 98 -6.99 -9.90 2.75
C GLY A 98 -5.62 -9.26 2.42
N GLY A 99 -4.83 -9.86 1.52
CA GLY A 99 -3.49 -9.38 1.19
C GLY A 99 -2.46 -9.68 2.30
N ALA A 100 -1.36 -8.93 2.29
CA ALA A 100 -0.27 -9.01 3.27
C ALA A 100 0.08 -7.59 3.73
N GLU A 101 -0.21 -7.28 4.99
CA GLU A 101 -0.06 -5.92 5.52
C GLU A 101 1.02 -5.80 6.60
N GLN A 102 1.55 -6.92 7.08
CA GLN A 102 2.63 -6.90 8.04
C GLN A 102 3.93 -6.50 7.35
N SER A 103 4.41 -5.31 7.66
CA SER A 103 5.70 -4.82 7.16
C SER A 103 6.85 -5.66 7.71
N ARG A 104 7.88 -5.89 6.87
CA ARG A 104 9.16 -6.39 7.36
C ARG A 104 9.84 -5.28 8.13
N ASP A 105 10.18 -5.55 9.36
CA ASP A 105 10.96 -4.61 10.17
C ASP A 105 12.45 -4.79 9.94
N LEU A 106 13.23 -3.76 10.26
CA LEU A 106 14.68 -3.75 10.25
C LEU A 106 15.16 -3.61 11.71
N PRO A 107 15.39 -4.73 12.42
CA PRO A 107 15.71 -4.71 13.85
C PRO A 107 17.18 -4.38 14.09
N VAL A 108 17.56 -3.14 13.82
CA VAL A 108 18.91 -2.60 14.05
C VAL A 108 18.89 -1.60 15.22
N PRO A 109 20.04 -1.32 15.86
CA PRO A 109 20.13 -0.28 16.86
C PRO A 109 19.63 1.07 16.34
N GLY A 110 18.79 1.76 17.11
CA GLY A 110 18.16 3.01 16.69
C GLY A 110 16.77 2.83 16.05
N ARG A 111 16.29 1.60 15.85
CA ARG A 111 14.95 1.37 15.28
C ARG A 111 13.83 2.00 16.13
N GLU A 112 14.08 2.17 17.42
CA GLU A 112 13.17 2.78 18.40
C GLU A 112 13.11 4.31 18.32
N LEU A 113 13.97 4.95 17.55
CA LEU A 113 14.02 6.40 17.43
C LEU A 113 12.78 6.96 16.72
N ASP A 114 12.41 8.17 17.09
CA ASP A 114 11.32 8.90 16.42
C ASP A 114 11.65 9.23 14.97
N GLY A 115 10.60 9.21 14.12
CA GLY A 115 10.71 9.56 12.71
C GLY A 115 11.05 8.38 11.80
N ILE A 116 11.10 7.15 12.34
CA ILE A 116 11.28 5.93 11.56
C ILE A 116 9.92 5.26 11.35
N HIS A 117 9.45 5.28 10.11
CA HIS A 117 8.11 4.86 9.73
C HIS A 117 8.14 3.79 8.65
N PHE A 118 7.18 2.89 8.67
CA PHE A 118 6.92 2.03 7.53
C PHE A 118 6.28 2.82 6.38
N ALA A 119 6.56 2.43 5.14
CA ALA A 119 5.93 3.03 3.96
C ALA A 119 4.38 3.04 4.07
N MET A 120 3.80 1.95 4.59
CA MET A 120 2.35 1.83 4.77
C MET A 120 1.79 2.56 6.00
N GLU A 121 2.63 3.27 6.76
CA GLU A 121 2.19 4.31 7.71
C GLU A 121 2.20 5.70 7.05
N PHE A 122 3.14 5.94 6.16
CA PHE A 122 3.36 7.22 5.50
C PHE A 122 2.44 7.45 4.28
N LEU A 123 2.46 6.53 3.31
CA LEU A 123 1.74 6.68 2.04
C LEU A 123 0.21 6.76 2.20
N PRO A 124 -0.44 5.93 3.04
CA PRO A 124 -1.90 5.99 3.19
C PRO A 124 -2.40 7.32 3.71
N GLN A 125 -1.64 7.98 4.57
CA GLN A 125 -2.02 9.30 5.11
C GLN A 125 -2.09 10.34 4.00
N GLN A 126 -1.08 10.39 3.12
CA GLN A 126 -1.10 11.32 2.00
C GLN A 126 -2.21 11.00 1.00
N ASN A 127 -2.43 9.73 0.68
CA ASN A 127 -3.52 9.33 -0.21
C ASN A 127 -4.90 9.68 0.36
N LYS A 128 -5.10 9.60 1.68
CA LYS A 128 -6.32 10.06 2.34
C LYS A 128 -6.49 11.58 2.26
N VAL A 129 -5.42 12.33 2.47
CA VAL A 129 -5.46 13.80 2.35
C VAL A 129 -5.80 14.22 0.90
N ASN A 130 -5.20 13.55 -0.09
CA ASN A 130 -5.53 13.78 -1.51
C ASN A 130 -7.00 13.45 -1.82
N ALA A 131 -7.59 12.48 -1.12
CA ALA A 131 -9.00 12.15 -1.22
C ALA A 131 -9.92 13.13 -0.47
N GLY A 132 -9.39 14.18 0.15
CA GLY A 132 -10.14 15.22 0.87
C GLY A 132 -10.31 14.95 2.38
N ASP A 133 -9.72 13.89 2.92
CA ASP A 133 -9.80 13.59 4.35
C ASP A 133 -8.93 14.55 5.16
N LYS A 134 -9.39 14.88 6.35
CA LYS A 134 -8.63 15.70 7.32
C LYS A 134 -8.00 14.78 8.36
N LEU A 135 -6.69 14.68 8.34
CA LEU A 135 -5.93 13.87 9.30
C LEU A 135 -5.26 14.77 10.35
N LYS A 136 -5.33 14.35 11.61
CA LYS A 136 -4.55 14.96 12.69
C LYS A 136 -3.20 14.24 12.81
N GLY A 137 -2.10 14.98 12.90
CA GLY A 137 -0.77 14.39 13.11
C GLY A 137 -0.23 13.61 11.90
N GLN A 138 -0.49 14.09 10.68
CA GLN A 138 0.06 13.50 9.48
C GLN A 138 1.59 13.47 9.51
N ILE A 139 2.19 12.36 9.10
CA ILE A 139 3.63 12.24 8.93
C ILE A 139 4.02 13.11 7.72
N MET A 140 4.84 14.14 7.97
CA MET A 140 5.27 15.08 6.95
C MET A 140 6.78 15.07 6.78
N ALA A 141 7.23 15.12 5.53
CA ALA A 141 8.65 15.23 5.17
C ALA A 141 9.14 16.69 4.99
N THR A 142 8.26 17.67 5.15
CA THR A 142 8.56 19.10 4.89
C THR A 142 9.79 19.56 5.66
N GLY A 143 10.78 20.07 4.93
CA GLY A 143 12.04 20.60 5.48
C GLY A 143 12.97 19.55 6.11
N LYS A 144 12.66 18.26 5.99
CA LYS A 144 13.45 17.17 6.58
C LYS A 144 14.40 16.55 5.55
N HIS A 145 15.50 16.01 6.05
CA HIS A 145 16.35 15.09 5.29
C HIS A 145 15.76 13.68 5.43
N VAL A 146 15.33 13.10 4.32
CA VAL A 146 14.63 11.82 4.29
C VAL A 146 15.54 10.73 3.76
N ILE A 147 15.58 9.60 4.47
CA ILE A 147 16.23 8.37 4.00
C ILE A 147 15.11 7.35 3.73
N VAL A 148 15.11 6.79 2.51
CA VAL A 148 14.21 5.71 2.10
C VAL A 148 15.03 4.43 2.01
N ILE A 149 14.72 3.45 2.84
CA ILE A 149 15.38 2.15 2.82
C ILE A 149 14.57 1.18 1.96
N GLY A 150 15.13 0.80 0.82
CA GLY A 150 14.53 -0.07 -0.18
C GLY A 150 14.38 0.59 -1.56
N GLY A 151 14.90 -0.07 -2.59
CA GLY A 151 14.97 0.44 -3.98
C GLY A 151 13.77 0.05 -4.87
N GLY A 152 12.77 -0.65 -4.33
CA GLY A 152 11.58 -1.07 -5.11
C GLY A 152 10.57 0.03 -5.37
N ASP A 153 9.45 -0.32 -6.02
CA ASP A 153 8.39 0.63 -6.40
C ASP A 153 7.80 1.36 -5.18
N THR A 154 7.61 0.66 -4.06
CA THR A 154 7.13 1.31 -2.82
C THR A 154 8.14 2.36 -2.30
N GLY A 155 9.44 2.08 -2.40
CA GLY A 155 10.48 3.06 -2.08
C GLY A 155 10.41 4.28 -3.00
N SER A 156 10.25 4.06 -4.30
CA SER A 156 10.03 5.13 -5.28
C SER A 156 8.79 5.99 -4.97
N ASP A 157 7.71 5.37 -4.49
CA ASP A 157 6.50 6.08 -4.07
C ASP A 157 6.76 6.96 -2.83
N CYS A 158 7.56 6.46 -1.88
CA CYS A 158 8.00 7.24 -0.72
C CYS A 158 8.90 8.42 -1.14
N VAL A 159 9.81 8.22 -2.10
CA VAL A 159 10.65 9.30 -2.66
C VAL A 159 9.78 10.41 -3.24
N GLY A 160 8.88 10.07 -4.17
CA GLY A 160 8.03 11.06 -4.83
C GLY A 160 7.07 11.76 -3.86
N THR A 161 6.55 11.05 -2.86
CA THR A 161 5.70 11.65 -1.82
C THR A 161 6.52 12.61 -0.94
N SER A 162 7.74 12.23 -0.56
CA SER A 162 8.63 13.09 0.23
C SER A 162 9.03 14.37 -0.51
N ASN A 163 9.32 14.28 -1.81
CA ASN A 163 9.59 15.44 -2.65
C ASN A 163 8.39 16.40 -2.67
N ARG A 164 7.18 15.88 -2.86
CA ARG A 164 5.93 16.68 -2.87
C ARG A 164 5.57 17.27 -1.51
N HIS A 165 6.04 16.66 -0.42
CA HIS A 165 5.95 17.26 0.90
C HIS A 165 6.95 18.39 1.13
N GLY A 166 7.88 18.65 0.19
CA GLY A 166 8.92 19.65 0.34
C GLY A 166 10.05 19.21 1.27
N ALA A 167 10.51 17.98 1.15
CA ALA A 167 11.72 17.50 1.85
C ALA A 167 12.93 18.33 1.48
N ALA A 168 13.83 18.58 2.42
CA ALA A 168 15.11 19.29 2.17
C ALA A 168 16.06 18.44 1.30
N SER A 169 16.06 17.13 1.48
CA SER A 169 16.72 16.14 0.61
C SER A 169 16.07 14.78 0.76
N VAL A 170 16.18 13.97 -0.29
CA VAL A 170 15.77 12.55 -0.25
C VAL A 170 16.93 11.69 -0.72
N THR A 171 17.31 10.69 0.09
CA THR A 171 18.31 9.68 -0.27
C THR A 171 17.65 8.30 -0.18
N GLN A 172 17.84 7.47 -1.19
CA GLN A 172 17.33 6.11 -1.24
C GLN A 172 18.47 5.10 -1.17
N PHE A 173 18.38 4.14 -0.25
CA PHE A 173 19.32 3.05 -0.09
C PHE A 173 18.76 1.75 -0.68
N GLU A 174 19.58 1.07 -1.47
CA GLU A 174 19.28 -0.24 -2.02
C GLU A 174 20.36 -1.24 -1.59
N VAL A 175 19.94 -2.39 -1.07
CA VAL A 175 20.84 -3.46 -0.63
C VAL A 175 21.53 -4.15 -1.81
N MET A 176 20.86 -4.21 -2.96
CA MET A 176 21.42 -4.82 -4.16
C MET A 176 22.44 -3.92 -4.85
N PRO A 177 23.43 -4.49 -5.55
CA PRO A 177 24.30 -3.73 -6.42
C PRO A 177 23.50 -2.98 -7.49
N GLN A 178 24.06 -1.86 -7.97
CA GLN A 178 23.45 -1.10 -9.04
C GLN A 178 23.26 -1.98 -10.30
N PRO A 179 22.05 -2.13 -10.82
CA PRO A 179 21.83 -2.86 -12.06
C PRO A 179 22.53 -2.15 -13.24
N PRO A 180 22.87 -2.90 -14.30
CA PRO A 180 23.44 -2.30 -15.51
C PRO A 180 22.45 -1.34 -16.16
N GLU A 181 22.94 -0.32 -16.84
CA GLU A 181 22.10 0.65 -17.56
C GLU A 181 21.41 0.02 -18.78
N VAL A 182 22.07 -0.95 -19.41
CA VAL A 182 21.58 -1.67 -20.59
C VAL A 182 21.38 -3.14 -20.24
N GLU A 183 20.23 -3.69 -20.68
CA GLU A 183 19.90 -5.09 -20.50
C GLU A 183 20.89 -6.01 -21.23
N ASN A 184 21.35 -7.07 -20.55
CA ASN A 184 22.04 -8.20 -21.18
C ASN A 184 21.05 -9.31 -21.48
N ARG A 185 20.33 -9.22 -22.60
CA ARG A 185 19.31 -10.21 -23.03
C ARG A 185 19.78 -11.65 -23.04
N PRO A 186 20.97 -12.01 -23.59
CA PRO A 186 21.45 -13.40 -23.58
C PRO A 186 21.54 -14.00 -22.18
N LEU A 187 21.76 -13.18 -21.15
CA LEU A 187 21.87 -13.63 -19.75
C LEU A 187 20.51 -13.72 -19.06
N THR A 188 19.56 -12.87 -19.41
CA THR A 188 18.29 -12.70 -18.65
C THR A 188 17.10 -13.36 -19.30
N TRP A 189 17.07 -13.51 -20.62
CA TRP A 189 15.95 -14.14 -21.34
C TRP A 189 15.75 -15.61 -20.94
N PRO A 190 14.54 -16.09 -20.65
CA PRO A 190 13.22 -15.45 -20.79
C PRO A 190 12.73 -14.73 -19.55
N TYR A 191 13.59 -14.53 -18.56
CA TYR A 191 13.27 -13.88 -17.30
C TYR A 191 13.15 -12.35 -17.47
N TRP A 192 12.74 -11.70 -16.39
CA TRP A 192 12.57 -10.27 -16.34
C TRP A 192 13.90 -9.53 -16.59
N PRO A 193 13.90 -8.45 -17.38
CA PRO A 193 15.12 -7.73 -17.71
C PRO A 193 15.81 -7.17 -16.48
N LEU A 194 17.10 -7.46 -16.30
CA LEU A 194 17.96 -6.84 -15.30
C LEU A 194 18.58 -5.58 -15.88
N LYS A 195 18.03 -4.43 -15.53
CA LYS A 195 18.55 -3.11 -15.90
C LYS A 195 18.17 -2.07 -14.87
N LEU A 196 18.97 -1.00 -14.80
CA LEU A 196 18.66 0.17 -13.96
C LEU A 196 17.31 0.79 -14.43
N ARG A 197 16.40 0.94 -13.50
CA ARG A 197 15.12 1.62 -13.72
C ARG A 197 15.09 2.90 -12.95
N THR A 198 14.69 3.96 -13.60
CA THR A 198 14.45 5.27 -12.99
C THR A 198 12.97 5.59 -13.16
N SER A 199 12.30 5.89 -12.07
CA SER A 199 10.91 6.37 -12.08
C SER A 199 10.88 7.90 -12.10
N SER A 200 9.75 8.47 -12.47
CA SER A 200 9.51 9.92 -12.40
C SER A 200 9.80 10.48 -11.01
N SER A 201 9.54 9.71 -9.94
CA SER A 201 9.85 10.13 -8.57
C SER A 201 11.33 10.38 -8.33
N HIS A 202 12.22 9.58 -8.96
CA HIS A 202 13.66 9.77 -8.85
C HIS A 202 14.13 11.01 -9.65
N GLU A 203 13.48 11.27 -10.79
CA GLU A 203 13.77 12.43 -11.65
C GLU A 203 13.41 13.76 -10.97
N GLU A 204 12.48 13.75 -10.04
CA GLU A 204 12.09 14.90 -9.22
C GLU A 204 13.17 15.31 -8.19
N GLY A 205 14.15 14.47 -7.94
CA GLY A 205 15.26 14.71 -7.02
C GLY A 205 15.41 13.61 -5.98
N CYS A 206 16.47 12.81 -6.12
CA CYS A 206 16.81 11.75 -5.17
C CYS A 206 18.25 11.32 -5.39
N VAL A 207 19.02 11.23 -4.32
CA VAL A 207 20.31 10.54 -4.33
C VAL A 207 20.03 9.05 -4.14
N ARG A 208 20.57 8.20 -5.02
CA ARG A 208 20.42 6.75 -4.96
C ARG A 208 21.74 6.10 -4.63
N GLU A 209 21.78 5.35 -3.57
CA GLU A 209 22.95 4.61 -3.08
C GLU A 209 22.67 3.12 -3.18
N PHE A 210 23.57 2.37 -3.78
CA PHE A 210 23.44 0.93 -4.02
C PHE A 210 24.47 0.15 -3.20
N ALA A 211 24.21 -1.16 -3.01
CA ALA A 211 25.04 -2.07 -2.21
C ALA A 211 25.21 -1.57 -0.75
N ILE A 212 24.20 -0.93 -0.20
CA ILE A 212 24.18 -0.48 1.19
C ILE A 212 23.57 -1.61 2.04
N SER A 213 24.41 -2.24 2.85
CA SER A 213 23.96 -3.20 3.86
C SER A 213 23.55 -2.43 5.13
N THR A 214 22.37 -2.72 5.61
CA THR A 214 21.82 -2.17 6.85
C THR A 214 21.66 -3.26 7.89
#